data_6e9ef4ee0343866d632bb8755e8f35ba
#
_entry.id   6e9ef4ee0343866d632bb8755e8f35ba
#
_cell.length_a   1.000
_cell.length_b   1.000
_cell.length_c   1.000
_cell.angle_alpha   90.00
_cell.angle_beta   90.00
_cell.angle_gamma   90.00
#
_symmetry.space_group_name_H-M   'P 1'
#
loop_
_entity.id
_entity.type
_entity.pdbx_description
1 polymer ?
#
loop_
_entity_poly.entity_id
_entity_poly.type
_entity_poly.pdbx_seq_one_letter_code
_entity_poly.pdbx_strand_id
1 'polypeptide(L)'
;MIAADTSTWVAFLEGVAGDDTEQLDRALEERQVVMVPAVLTELLSDPELPPEVSETLLQIPQIEIRPAFWQRAGMLRAQVLSKRLRARLGDALIAQTCIDARIVLLTRDRDFRAFVESAKLDLLLARP
;
A
#
# COMPACT_ATOMS: atom_id res chain seq x y z
N MET A 1 -13.44 -2.88 1.80
CA MET A 1 -12.19 -2.43 2.44
C MET A 1 -11.15 -2.12 1.38
N ILE A 2 -10.39 -1.07 1.58
CA ILE A 2 -9.29 -0.69 0.71
C ILE A 2 -8.03 -0.41 1.54
N ALA A 3 -6.88 -0.46 0.89
CA ALA A 3 -5.62 -0.03 1.45
C ALA A 3 -4.96 0.97 0.50
N ALA A 4 -4.10 1.80 1.02
CA ALA A 4 -3.32 2.72 0.21
C ALA A 4 -1.82 2.46 0.43
N ASP A 5 -1.02 2.65 -0.61
CA ASP A 5 0.42 2.59 -0.46
C ASP A 5 0.96 3.89 0.14
N THR A 6 2.26 3.93 0.37
CA THR A 6 2.91 5.08 0.97
C THR A 6 2.72 6.35 0.13
N SER A 7 2.79 6.23 -1.21
CA SER A 7 2.67 7.41 -2.10
C SER A 7 1.31 8.10 -1.97
N THR A 8 0.24 7.32 -1.89
CA THR A 8 -1.11 7.86 -1.71
C THR A 8 -1.29 8.46 -0.31
N TRP A 9 -0.81 7.76 0.73
CA TRP A 9 -0.88 8.29 2.09
C TRP A 9 -0.14 9.62 2.24
N VAL A 10 1.08 9.71 1.71
CA VAL A 10 1.88 10.94 1.76
C VAL A 10 1.14 12.08 1.04
N ALA A 11 0.63 11.81 -0.16
CA ALA A 11 -0.14 12.81 -0.91
C ALA A 11 -1.38 13.26 -0.13
N PHE A 12 -2.09 12.33 0.49
CA PHE A 12 -3.26 12.63 1.31
C PHE A 12 -2.90 13.53 2.51
N LEU A 13 -1.85 13.17 3.23
CA LEU A 13 -1.40 13.95 4.40
C LEU A 13 -0.88 15.34 4.02
N GLU A 14 -0.33 15.49 2.82
CA GLU A 14 0.14 16.77 2.30
C GLU A 14 -0.97 17.61 1.64
N GLY A 15 -2.17 17.08 1.56
CA GLY A 15 -3.29 17.79 0.94
C GLY A 15 -3.23 17.84 -0.59
N VAL A 16 -2.52 16.91 -1.21
CA VAL A 16 -2.42 16.84 -2.69
C VAL A 16 -3.69 16.23 -3.26
N ALA A 17 -4.28 16.87 -4.26
CA ALA A 17 -5.48 16.38 -4.93
C ALA A 17 -5.18 15.18 -5.84
N GLY A 18 -6.19 14.35 -6.07
CA GLY A 18 -6.10 13.20 -6.96
C GLY A 18 -7.22 12.21 -6.73
N ASP A 19 -7.41 11.29 -7.67
CA ASP A 19 -8.43 10.24 -7.55
C ASP A 19 -8.17 9.36 -6.34
N ASP A 20 -6.91 9.05 -6.08
CA ASP A 20 -6.48 8.20 -4.99
C ASP A 20 -6.73 8.84 -3.63
N THR A 21 -6.37 10.12 -3.48
CA THR A 21 -6.57 10.84 -2.22
C THR A 21 -8.06 11.08 -1.94
N GLU A 22 -8.86 11.32 -2.98
CA GLU A 22 -10.31 11.45 -2.84
C GLU A 22 -10.96 10.14 -2.39
N GLN A 23 -10.55 9.02 -2.98
CA GLN A 23 -11.05 7.71 -2.60
C GLN A 23 -10.61 7.32 -1.20
N LEU A 24 -9.37 7.65 -0.82
CA LEU A 24 -8.87 7.40 0.53
C LEU A 24 -9.68 8.20 1.55
N ASP A 25 -9.91 9.49 1.27
CA ASP A 25 -10.69 10.35 2.16
C ASP A 25 -12.10 9.81 2.40
N ARG A 26 -12.77 9.43 1.31
CA ARG A 26 -14.12 8.85 1.40
C ARG A 26 -14.12 7.55 2.19
N ALA A 27 -13.16 6.67 1.93
CA ALA A 27 -13.05 5.40 2.62
C ALA A 27 -12.74 5.57 4.12
N LEU A 28 -11.95 6.58 4.48
CA LEU A 28 -11.70 6.91 5.88
C LEU A 28 -12.98 7.35 6.59
N GLU A 29 -13.79 8.19 5.95
CA GLU A 29 -15.08 8.61 6.50
C GLU A 29 -16.01 7.42 6.72
N GLU A 30 -15.99 6.45 5.81
CA GLU A 30 -16.82 5.26 5.86
C GLU A 30 -16.22 4.12 6.69
N ARG A 31 -15.06 4.33 7.28
CA ARG A 31 -14.31 3.32 8.05
C ARG A 31 -14.04 2.06 7.23
N GLN A 32 -13.67 2.23 5.98
CA GLN A 32 -13.38 1.15 5.04
C GLN A 32 -11.90 1.07 4.67
N VAL A 33 -11.01 1.62 5.49
CA VAL A 33 -9.57 1.59 5.26
C VAL A 33 -8.90 0.62 6.22
N VAL A 34 -7.99 -0.18 5.69
CA VAL A 34 -7.07 -1.00 6.47
C VAL A 34 -5.64 -0.60 6.15
N MET A 35 -4.74 -0.81 7.10
CA MET A 35 -3.35 -0.41 6.98
C MET A 35 -2.47 -1.61 6.63
N VAL A 36 -1.66 -1.45 5.59
CA VAL A 36 -0.59 -2.40 5.28
C VAL A 36 0.55 -2.16 6.29
N PRO A 37 0.98 -3.17 7.05
CA PRO A 37 2.04 -2.95 8.06
C PRO A 37 3.32 -2.33 7.51
N ALA A 38 3.77 -2.72 6.31
CA ALA A 38 4.95 -2.13 5.70
C ALA A 38 4.75 -0.64 5.39
N VAL A 39 3.54 -0.25 4.98
CA VAL A 39 3.21 1.17 4.73
C VAL A 39 3.25 1.95 6.04
N LEU A 40 2.70 1.39 7.11
CA LEU A 40 2.78 2.03 8.43
C LEU A 40 4.23 2.29 8.83
N THR A 41 5.10 1.31 8.64
CA THR A 41 6.53 1.45 8.93
C THR A 41 7.14 2.60 8.13
N GLU A 42 6.84 2.69 6.83
CA GLU A 42 7.34 3.77 6.00
C GLU A 42 6.84 5.14 6.45
N LEU A 43 5.55 5.26 6.77
CA LEU A 43 4.97 6.52 7.24
C LEU A 43 5.56 6.98 8.57
N LEU A 44 5.73 6.05 9.50
CA LEU A 44 6.32 6.35 10.81
C LEU A 44 7.82 6.63 10.74
N SER A 45 8.46 6.34 9.61
CA SER A 45 9.89 6.61 9.40
C SER A 45 10.19 8.09 9.18
N ASP A 46 9.17 8.91 8.91
CA ASP A 46 9.35 10.35 8.78
C ASP A 46 9.57 10.98 10.16
N PRO A 47 10.77 11.51 10.44
CA PRO A 47 11.05 12.10 11.76
C PRO A 47 10.25 13.37 12.05
N GLU A 48 9.66 13.98 11.02
CA GLU A 48 8.86 15.21 11.15
C GLU A 48 7.35 14.94 11.18
N LEU A 49 6.93 13.67 11.18
CA LEU A 49 5.52 13.33 11.26
C LEU A 49 4.92 13.84 12.58
N PRO A 50 3.86 14.68 12.54
CA PRO A 50 3.26 15.17 13.76
C PRO A 50 2.71 14.04 14.64
N PRO A 51 2.87 14.11 15.97
CA PRO A 51 2.40 13.06 16.88
C PRO A 51 0.92 12.73 16.72
N GLU A 52 0.07 13.72 16.51
CA GLU A 52 -1.37 13.51 16.31
C GLU A 52 -1.67 12.74 15.03
N VAL A 53 -0.86 12.90 13.99
CA VAL A 53 -0.99 12.13 12.75
C VAL A 53 -0.60 10.67 12.99
N SER A 54 0.53 10.43 13.65
CA SER A 54 0.97 9.06 13.96
C SER A 54 -0.05 8.33 14.84
N GLU A 55 -0.64 9.01 15.83
CA GLU A 55 -1.69 8.43 16.67
C GLU A 55 -2.90 8.00 15.84
N THR A 56 -3.32 8.84 14.88
CA THR A 56 -4.44 8.54 14.00
C THR A 56 -4.13 7.33 13.11
N LEU A 57 -2.92 7.28 12.55
CA LEU A 57 -2.50 6.16 11.70
C LEU A 57 -2.49 4.84 12.47
N LEU A 58 -2.06 4.87 13.75
CA LEU A 58 -2.02 3.70 14.60
C LEU A 58 -3.40 3.16 14.97
N GLN A 59 -4.45 3.96 14.84
CA GLN A 59 -5.83 3.53 15.09
C GLN A 59 -6.46 2.80 13.91
N ILE A 60 -5.86 2.87 12.72
CA ILE A 60 -6.38 2.20 11.54
C ILE A 60 -6.09 0.69 11.68
N PRO A 61 -7.09 -0.19 11.49
CA PRO A 61 -6.86 -1.62 11.60
C PRO A 61 -5.81 -2.10 10.62
N GLN A 62 -4.86 -2.89 11.09
CA GLN A 62 -3.80 -3.44 10.26
C GLN A 62 -4.23 -4.77 9.64
N ILE A 63 -3.79 -5.01 8.41
CA ILE A 63 -3.96 -6.30 7.75
C ILE A 63 -3.07 -7.32 8.46
N GLU A 64 -3.64 -8.48 8.78
CA GLU A 64 -2.90 -9.56 9.41
C GLU A 64 -1.90 -10.19 8.43
N ILE A 65 -0.66 -10.41 8.89
CA ILE A 65 0.37 -11.10 8.13
C ILE A 65 0.14 -12.60 8.23
N ARG A 66 -0.04 -13.25 7.09
CA ARG A 66 -0.40 -14.67 7.01
C ARG A 66 0.82 -15.58 7.02
N PRO A 67 0.61 -16.89 7.31
CA PRO A 67 1.73 -17.85 7.34
C PRO A 67 2.54 -17.87 6.05
N ALA A 68 3.85 -18.01 6.17
CA ALA A 68 4.81 -18.04 5.07
C ALA A 68 4.82 -16.77 4.20
N PHE A 69 4.33 -15.65 4.75
CA PHE A 69 4.26 -14.37 4.04
C PHE A 69 5.61 -13.94 3.46
N TRP A 70 6.66 -13.98 4.28
CA TRP A 70 7.98 -13.47 3.91
C TRP A 70 8.58 -14.24 2.73
N GLN A 71 8.42 -15.56 2.72
CA GLN A 71 8.85 -16.41 1.62
C GLN A 71 8.06 -16.13 0.36
N ARG A 72 6.73 -15.99 0.47
CA ARG A 72 5.87 -15.70 -0.69
C ARG A 72 6.12 -14.31 -1.26
N ALA A 73 6.36 -13.32 -0.42
CA ALA A 73 6.73 -11.97 -0.87
C ALA A 73 8.06 -11.99 -1.64
N GLY A 74 9.04 -12.75 -1.15
CA GLY A 74 10.32 -12.93 -1.84
C GLY A 74 10.16 -13.61 -3.19
N MET A 75 9.34 -14.64 -3.27
CA MET A 75 9.06 -15.35 -4.52
C MET A 75 8.32 -14.46 -5.52
N LEU A 76 7.37 -13.65 -5.06
CA LEU A 76 6.67 -12.67 -5.88
C LEU A 76 7.66 -11.67 -6.47
N ARG A 77 8.53 -11.12 -5.64
CA ARG A 77 9.55 -10.18 -6.09
C ARG A 77 10.47 -10.81 -7.13
N ALA A 78 10.90 -12.06 -6.92
CA ALA A 78 11.73 -12.78 -7.88
C ALA A 78 11.05 -12.93 -9.24
N GLN A 79 9.74 -13.21 -9.27
CA GLN A 79 8.97 -13.29 -10.52
C GLN A 79 8.98 -11.97 -11.28
N VAL A 80 8.77 -10.86 -10.58
CA VAL A 80 8.77 -9.53 -11.20
C VAL A 80 10.16 -9.20 -11.75
N LEU A 81 11.20 -9.44 -10.96
CA LEU A 81 12.59 -9.18 -11.37
C LEU A 81 13.00 -10.06 -12.57
N SER A 82 12.50 -11.29 -12.65
CA SER A 82 12.80 -12.19 -13.78
C SER A 82 12.26 -11.67 -15.11
N LYS A 83 11.25 -10.83 -15.06
CA LYS A 83 10.69 -10.14 -16.25
C LYS A 83 11.39 -8.84 -16.56
N ARG A 84 12.50 -8.54 -15.88
CA ARG A 84 13.27 -7.30 -15.98
C ARG A 84 12.46 -6.05 -15.64
N LEU A 85 11.48 -6.21 -14.75
CA LEU A 85 10.68 -5.12 -14.24
C LEU A 85 11.22 -4.68 -12.88
N ARG A 86 10.96 -3.43 -12.51
CA ARG A 86 11.36 -2.92 -11.22
C ARG A 86 10.49 -3.53 -10.12
N ALA A 87 11.13 -3.97 -9.04
CA ALA A 87 10.43 -4.48 -7.86
C ALA A 87 11.24 -4.13 -6.61
N ARG A 88 10.90 -3.03 -5.96
CA ARG A 88 11.51 -2.67 -4.67
C ARG A 88 11.02 -3.64 -3.62
N LEU A 89 11.84 -3.86 -2.61
CA LEU A 89 11.49 -4.75 -1.50
C LEU A 89 10.19 -4.33 -0.81
N GLY A 90 10.07 -3.05 -0.47
CA GLY A 90 8.88 -2.51 0.18
C GLY A 90 7.62 -2.72 -0.66
N ASP A 91 7.71 -2.49 -1.98
CA ASP A 91 6.58 -2.68 -2.90
C ASP A 91 6.13 -4.14 -2.94
N ALA A 92 7.06 -5.08 -2.91
CA ALA A 92 6.74 -6.51 -2.88
C ALA A 92 6.02 -6.89 -1.58
N LEU A 93 6.44 -6.34 -0.45
CA LEU A 93 5.78 -6.58 0.84
C LEU A 93 4.36 -5.99 0.84
N ILE A 94 4.19 -4.79 0.32
CA ILE A 94 2.89 -4.13 0.22
C ILE A 94 1.96 -4.95 -0.70
N ALA A 95 2.44 -5.31 -1.88
CA ALA A 95 1.66 -6.06 -2.86
C ALA A 95 1.22 -7.42 -2.29
N GLN A 96 2.15 -8.17 -1.69
CA GLN A 96 1.83 -9.49 -1.14
C GLN A 96 0.79 -9.40 0.00
N THR A 97 0.88 -8.37 0.83
CA THR A 97 -0.10 -8.15 1.90
C THR A 97 -1.50 -7.98 1.33
N CYS A 98 -1.65 -7.15 0.30
CA CYS A 98 -2.95 -6.90 -0.34
C CYS A 98 -3.47 -8.12 -1.11
N ILE A 99 -2.58 -8.87 -1.76
CA ILE A 99 -2.94 -10.12 -2.45
C ILE A 99 -3.51 -11.13 -1.45
N ASP A 100 -2.81 -11.35 -0.34
CA ASP A 100 -3.24 -12.29 0.69
C ASP A 100 -4.61 -11.93 1.28
N ALA A 101 -4.85 -10.65 1.49
CA ALA A 101 -6.09 -10.16 2.09
C ALA A 101 -7.21 -9.94 1.06
N ARG A 102 -6.91 -10.02 -0.23
CA ARG A 102 -7.84 -9.72 -1.34
C ARG A 102 -8.41 -8.31 -1.21
N ILE A 103 -7.54 -7.36 -0.93
CA ILE A 103 -7.88 -5.95 -0.73
C ILE A 103 -7.31 -5.14 -1.89
N VAL A 104 -8.10 -4.20 -2.39
CA VAL A 104 -7.68 -3.27 -3.44
C VAL A 104 -6.63 -2.31 -2.89
N LEU A 105 -5.56 -2.11 -3.64
CA LEU A 105 -4.51 -1.16 -3.31
C LEU A 105 -4.68 0.13 -4.11
N LEU A 106 -4.84 1.25 -3.41
CA LEU A 106 -4.78 2.58 -4.00
C LEU A 106 -3.33 3.01 -4.11
N THR A 107 -2.91 3.45 -5.27
CA THR A 107 -1.54 3.96 -5.47
C THR A 107 -1.49 4.98 -6.60
N ARG A 108 -0.49 5.86 -6.54
CA ARG A 108 -0.10 6.71 -7.67
C ARG A 108 1.24 6.28 -8.27
N ASP A 109 1.82 5.20 -7.75
CA ASP A 109 3.08 4.65 -8.25
C ASP A 109 2.80 3.55 -9.30
N ARG A 110 3.20 3.84 -10.54
CA ARG A 110 2.98 2.94 -11.67
C ARG A 110 3.78 1.64 -11.59
N ASP A 111 4.81 1.58 -10.76
CA ASP A 111 5.62 0.38 -10.58
C ASP A 111 4.79 -0.79 -10.05
N PHE A 112 3.68 -0.53 -9.36
CA PHE A 112 2.79 -1.59 -8.88
C PHE A 112 2.09 -2.38 -9.99
N ARG A 113 2.03 -1.86 -11.22
CA ARG A 113 1.48 -2.61 -12.36
C ARG A 113 2.19 -3.93 -12.61
N ALA A 114 3.50 -3.99 -12.32
CA ALA A 114 4.29 -5.21 -12.48
C ALA A 114 3.75 -6.35 -11.60
N PHE A 115 3.19 -6.03 -10.45
CA PHE A 115 2.59 -7.03 -9.54
C PHE A 115 1.20 -7.48 -9.98
N VAL A 116 0.48 -6.65 -10.72
CA VAL A 116 -0.80 -7.04 -11.33
C VAL A 116 -0.57 -8.13 -12.38
N GLU A 117 0.43 -7.95 -13.23
CA GLU A 117 0.76 -8.89 -14.30
C GLU A 117 1.35 -10.21 -13.79
N SER A 118 2.07 -10.16 -12.68
CA SER A 118 2.77 -11.33 -12.11
C SER A 118 1.95 -12.07 -11.07
N ALA A 119 0.91 -11.44 -10.52
CA ALA A 119 0.08 -12.00 -9.45
C ALA A 119 -1.31 -11.36 -9.48
N LYS A 120 -2.17 -11.77 -8.55
CA LYS A 120 -3.56 -11.30 -8.52
C LYS A 120 -3.72 -10.07 -7.61
N LEU A 121 -2.93 -9.03 -7.85
CA LEU A 121 -3.09 -7.78 -7.13
C LEU A 121 -4.24 -6.98 -7.75
N ASP A 122 -5.23 -6.60 -6.93
CA ASP A 122 -6.24 -5.62 -7.31
C ASP A 122 -5.71 -4.22 -7.08
N LEU A 123 -5.63 -3.44 -8.14
CA LEU A 123 -4.97 -2.15 -8.13
C LEU A 123 -5.89 -1.04 -8.65
N LEU A 124 -5.99 0.04 -7.87
CA LEU A 124 -6.53 1.31 -8.34
C LEU A 124 -5.38 2.31 -8.45
N LEU A 125 -4.94 2.53 -9.68
CA LEU A 125 -3.86 3.45 -9.98
C LEU A 125 -4.46 4.84 -10.22
N ALA A 126 -3.97 5.86 -9.51
CA ALA A 126 -4.40 7.23 -9.71
C ALA A 126 -4.08 7.67 -11.14
N ARG A 127 -4.97 8.43 -11.75
CA ARG A 127 -4.75 9.01 -13.08
C ARG A 127 -3.63 10.04 -13.02
N PRO A 128 -2.85 10.12 -14.09
CA PRO A 128 -1.78 11.12 -14.17
C PRO A 128 -2.31 12.55 -14.12
#